data_cc2b85c8eecd4f3c447bebe121874c0e
#
_entry.id   cc2b85c8eecd4f3c447bebe121874c0e
#
_cell.length_a   1.000
_cell.length_b   1.000
_cell.length_c   1.000
_cell.angle_alpha   90.00
_cell.angle_beta   90.00
_cell.angle_gamma   90.00
#
_symmetry.space_group_name_H-M   'P 1'
#
loop_
_entity.id
_entity.type
_entity.pdbx_description
1 polymer ?
#
loop_
_entity_poly.entity_id
_entity_poly.type
_entity_poly.pdbx_seq_one_letter_code
_entity_poly.pdbx_strand_id
1 'polypeptide(L)'
;MNTATNAAKTPSSLEIIAHSSASRAHRTPLLFVHGAYVAAWCWEEHFLPWFARQGWDVYALSLTGHGNSRGRVDLDHLSLDNYVADVAEVIATLPSPPALIGHSMGGMVVQKYLEQAASPAVVLMASVPPQGLIGSALGMLFTTPHLLFDLNRIMGGGEPSIDSLREALFHQPISTEKLRQYWKQSQPESHRALWDMTFYNLPRPAKAHKAPMLILGAEYDQLVPPNQVYMTANTYGAKPEIFVGMGHGMMLERGWETVAARIDEWLAAQGL
;
A
#
# COMPACT_ATOMS: atom_id res chain seq x y z
N MET A 1 -27.49 -40.04 1.40
CA MET A 1 -26.12 -39.46 1.32
C MET A 1 -26.26 -37.95 1.34
N ASN A 2 -26.09 -37.35 2.51
CA ASN A 2 -26.14 -35.88 2.69
C ASN A 2 -24.73 -35.32 2.47
N THR A 3 -24.51 -34.73 1.33
CA THR A 3 -23.31 -33.91 1.09
C THR A 3 -23.57 -32.55 1.71
N ALA A 4 -23.16 -32.40 2.97
CA ALA A 4 -23.06 -31.07 3.58
C ALA A 4 -21.94 -30.29 2.87
N THR A 5 -22.30 -29.36 2.01
CA THR A 5 -21.43 -28.35 1.47
C THR A 5 -20.95 -27.48 2.64
N ASN A 6 -19.69 -27.63 2.99
CA ASN A 6 -19.01 -26.81 3.98
C ASN A 6 -18.84 -25.41 3.36
N ALA A 7 -19.85 -24.56 3.49
CA ALA A 7 -19.73 -23.16 3.13
C ALA A 7 -18.68 -22.55 4.07
N ALA A 8 -17.53 -22.20 3.54
CA ALA A 8 -16.50 -21.48 4.29
C ALA A 8 -17.16 -20.22 4.88
N LYS A 9 -17.17 -20.10 6.21
CA LYS A 9 -17.70 -18.91 6.90
C LYS A 9 -16.91 -17.70 6.42
N THR A 10 -17.59 -16.71 5.86
CA THR A 10 -17.00 -15.41 5.53
C THR A 10 -16.38 -14.82 6.81
N PRO A 11 -15.11 -14.35 6.79
CA PRO A 11 -14.51 -13.72 7.94
C PRO A 11 -15.37 -12.55 8.46
N SER A 12 -15.50 -12.42 9.77
CA SER A 12 -16.29 -11.36 10.42
C SER A 12 -15.44 -10.16 10.85
N SER A 13 -14.10 -10.24 10.71
CA SER A 13 -13.13 -9.25 11.16
C SER A 13 -12.12 -8.91 10.08
N LEU A 14 -11.33 -7.87 10.32
CA LEU A 14 -10.15 -7.56 9.51
C LEU A 14 -8.99 -8.51 9.87
N GLU A 15 -8.21 -8.91 8.87
CA GLU A 15 -6.94 -9.59 9.07
C GLU A 15 -5.87 -8.56 9.45
N ILE A 16 -5.16 -8.86 10.55
CA ILE A 16 -4.00 -8.09 10.99
C ILE A 16 -2.85 -9.06 11.18
N ILE A 17 -1.74 -8.84 10.46
CA ILE A 17 -0.48 -9.54 10.69
C ILE A 17 0.34 -8.65 11.62
N ALA A 18 0.83 -9.18 12.73
CA ALA A 18 1.55 -8.42 13.75
C ALA A 18 2.82 -9.12 14.22
N HIS A 19 3.87 -8.33 14.40
CA HIS A 19 5.09 -8.78 15.06
C HIS A 19 5.41 -7.84 16.21
N SER A 20 5.57 -8.39 17.40
CA SER A 20 6.02 -7.64 18.57
C SER A 20 7.54 -7.69 18.66
N SER A 21 8.14 -6.55 18.93
CA SER A 21 9.57 -6.48 19.18
C SER A 21 9.94 -7.06 20.54
N ALA A 22 11.01 -7.83 20.59
CA ALA A 22 11.57 -8.34 21.83
C ALA A 22 12.20 -7.22 22.70
N SER A 23 12.77 -6.20 22.07
CA SER A 23 13.47 -5.10 22.76
C SER A 23 12.55 -3.95 23.16
N ARG A 24 11.44 -3.76 22.41
CA ARG A 24 10.53 -2.60 22.53
C ARG A 24 11.30 -1.28 22.64
N ALA A 25 12.28 -1.10 21.74
CA ALA A 25 13.11 0.10 21.72
C ALA A 25 12.29 1.35 21.38
N HIS A 26 11.23 1.16 20.60
CA HIS A 26 10.32 2.22 20.15
C HIS A 26 8.95 2.08 20.84
N ARG A 27 8.36 3.22 21.22
CA ARG A 27 7.03 3.24 21.89
C ARG A 27 5.88 3.37 20.92
N THR A 28 6.12 3.98 19.77
CA THR A 28 5.13 4.22 18.74
C THR A 28 5.04 2.97 17.84
N PRO A 29 3.88 2.32 17.70
CA PRO A 29 3.75 1.19 16.79
C PRO A 29 3.74 1.68 15.34
N LEU A 30 4.06 0.77 14.40
CA LEU A 30 3.96 1.03 12.98
C LEU A 30 2.74 0.29 12.41
N LEU A 31 1.93 0.98 11.59
CA LEU A 31 0.83 0.37 10.86
C LEU A 31 1.07 0.52 9.36
N PHE A 32 1.14 -0.63 8.69
CA PHE A 32 1.37 -0.74 7.25
C PHE A 32 0.05 -0.95 6.51
N VAL A 33 -0.19 -0.14 5.46
CA VAL A 33 -1.38 -0.16 4.62
C VAL A 33 -0.98 -0.51 3.20
N HIS A 34 -1.47 -1.64 2.69
CA HIS A 34 -1.09 -2.18 1.38
C HIS A 34 -1.71 -1.43 0.20
N GLY A 35 -1.16 -1.64 -0.98
CA GLY A 35 -1.65 -1.14 -2.26
C GLY A 35 -2.81 -1.97 -2.83
N ALA A 36 -3.28 -1.59 -4.02
CA ALA A 36 -4.29 -2.34 -4.76
C ALA A 36 -3.80 -3.75 -5.14
N TYR A 37 -4.72 -4.69 -5.27
CA TYR A 37 -4.51 -6.08 -5.71
C TYR A 37 -3.70 -6.98 -4.77
N VAL A 38 -3.19 -6.46 -3.65
CA VAL A 38 -2.40 -7.20 -2.65
C VAL A 38 -3.09 -7.17 -1.28
N ALA A 39 -2.44 -7.70 -0.24
CA ALA A 39 -2.93 -7.71 1.13
C ALA A 39 -1.74 -7.59 2.09
N ALA A 40 -1.97 -7.72 3.39
CA ALA A 40 -0.92 -7.60 4.42
C ALA A 40 0.31 -8.50 4.20
N TRP A 41 0.16 -9.61 3.45
CA TRP A 41 1.26 -10.52 3.13
C TRP A 41 2.45 -9.83 2.43
N CYS A 42 2.21 -8.75 1.65
CA CYS A 42 3.28 -8.05 0.94
C CYS A 42 4.27 -7.35 1.90
N TRP A 43 3.83 -7.03 3.10
CA TRP A 43 4.66 -6.51 4.17
C TRP A 43 5.32 -7.61 5.00
N GLU A 44 4.60 -8.73 5.19
CA GLU A 44 5.09 -9.90 5.94
C GLU A 44 6.30 -10.54 5.28
N GLU A 45 6.41 -10.48 3.96
CA GLU A 45 7.52 -11.08 3.22
C GLU A 45 8.89 -10.59 3.71
N HIS A 46 9.01 -9.28 4.04
CA HIS A 46 10.27 -8.66 4.42
C HIS A 46 10.16 -7.62 5.54
N PHE A 47 9.25 -6.66 5.41
CA PHE A 47 9.21 -5.44 6.22
C PHE A 47 8.87 -5.74 7.67
N LEU A 48 7.77 -6.46 7.95
CA LEU A 48 7.34 -6.70 9.32
C LEU A 48 8.41 -7.41 10.16
N PRO A 49 8.99 -8.57 9.71
CA PRO A 49 10.03 -9.21 10.49
C PRO A 49 11.30 -8.36 10.61
N TRP A 50 11.61 -7.51 9.61
CA TRP A 50 12.76 -6.63 9.69
C TRP A 50 12.56 -5.52 10.73
N PHE A 51 11.45 -4.77 10.68
CA PHE A 51 11.17 -3.69 11.64
C PHE A 51 11.01 -4.21 13.06
N ALA A 52 10.43 -5.39 13.26
CA ALA A 52 10.36 -6.03 14.57
C ALA A 52 11.77 -6.30 15.16
N ARG A 53 12.75 -6.69 14.32
CA ARG A 53 14.15 -6.83 14.75
C ARG A 53 14.82 -5.49 15.08
N GLN A 54 14.39 -4.38 14.45
CA GLN A 54 14.86 -3.02 14.79
C GLN A 54 14.25 -2.48 16.08
N GLY A 55 13.26 -3.14 16.66
CA GLY A 55 12.69 -2.72 17.95
C GLY A 55 11.28 -2.16 17.88
N TRP A 56 10.63 -2.19 16.72
CA TRP A 56 9.26 -1.70 16.52
C TRP A 56 8.21 -2.78 16.74
N ASP A 57 7.13 -2.45 17.41
CA ASP A 57 5.89 -3.23 17.31
C ASP A 57 5.21 -2.86 15.99
N VAL A 58 4.98 -3.85 15.12
CA VAL A 58 4.51 -3.63 13.76
C VAL A 58 3.23 -4.38 13.45
N TYR A 59 2.37 -3.75 12.66
CA TYR A 59 1.08 -4.26 12.26
C TYR A 59 0.88 -3.98 10.77
N ALA A 60 0.36 -4.96 10.04
CA ALA A 60 -0.13 -4.78 8.68
C ALA A 60 -1.57 -5.27 8.61
N LEU A 61 -2.47 -4.41 8.13
CA LEU A 61 -3.86 -4.82 7.91
C LEU A 61 -4.06 -5.29 6.47
N SER A 62 -4.93 -6.26 6.27
CA SER A 62 -5.59 -6.48 4.99
C SER A 62 -6.91 -5.71 5.00
N LEU A 63 -7.09 -4.78 4.06
CA LEU A 63 -8.30 -3.98 3.92
C LEU A 63 -9.53 -4.87 3.69
N THR A 64 -10.72 -4.39 3.97
CA THR A 64 -11.97 -5.10 3.69
C THR A 64 -11.98 -5.64 2.25
N GLY A 65 -12.36 -6.90 2.08
CA GLY A 65 -12.31 -7.60 0.79
C GLY A 65 -10.93 -8.15 0.41
N HIS A 66 -9.87 -7.90 1.17
CA HIS A 66 -8.49 -8.31 0.89
C HIS A 66 -7.97 -9.34 1.91
N GLY A 67 -7.01 -10.18 1.48
CA GLY A 67 -6.46 -11.24 2.32
C GLY A 67 -7.54 -12.13 2.93
N ASN A 68 -7.48 -12.33 4.24
CA ASN A 68 -8.48 -13.03 5.02
C ASN A 68 -9.47 -12.09 5.71
N SER A 69 -9.53 -10.81 5.31
CA SER A 69 -10.50 -9.85 5.83
C SER A 69 -11.91 -10.12 5.35
N ARG A 70 -12.90 -9.62 6.12
CA ARG A 70 -14.31 -9.63 5.75
C ARG A 70 -14.57 -8.93 4.41
N GLY A 71 -15.78 -9.10 3.83
CA GLY A 71 -16.30 -8.27 2.75
C GLY A 71 -15.90 -8.64 1.34
N ARG A 72 -15.26 -9.79 1.11
CA ARG A 72 -14.86 -10.27 -0.22
C ARG A 72 -16.01 -10.30 -1.23
N VAL A 73 -17.21 -10.68 -0.80
CA VAL A 73 -18.39 -10.82 -1.68
C VAL A 73 -18.91 -9.48 -2.19
N ASP A 74 -18.60 -8.39 -1.48
CA ASP A 74 -19.03 -7.04 -1.81
C ASP A 74 -17.90 -6.16 -2.34
N LEU A 75 -16.77 -6.76 -2.75
CA LEU A 75 -15.53 -6.06 -3.09
C LEU A 75 -15.77 -4.87 -4.03
N ASP A 76 -16.51 -5.05 -5.11
CA ASP A 76 -16.73 -4.02 -6.13
C ASP A 76 -17.50 -2.79 -5.65
N HIS A 77 -18.17 -2.89 -4.50
CA HIS A 77 -18.91 -1.79 -3.88
C HIS A 77 -18.10 -1.03 -2.82
N LEU A 78 -16.92 -1.54 -2.43
CA LEU A 78 -16.08 -0.91 -1.42
C LEU A 78 -15.44 0.37 -1.97
N SER A 79 -15.63 1.45 -1.24
CA SER A 79 -15.05 2.77 -1.55
C SER A 79 -13.73 2.99 -0.81
N LEU A 80 -12.98 4.02 -1.18
CA LEU A 80 -11.82 4.45 -0.39
C LEU A 80 -12.21 4.82 1.05
N ASP A 81 -13.43 5.32 1.29
CA ASP A 81 -13.87 5.66 2.64
C ASP A 81 -14.09 4.40 3.51
N ASN A 82 -14.46 3.27 2.91
CA ASN A 82 -14.47 1.98 3.62
C ASN A 82 -13.06 1.57 4.06
N TYR A 83 -12.06 1.75 3.18
CA TYR A 83 -10.66 1.46 3.51
C TYR A 83 -10.09 2.42 4.57
N VAL A 84 -10.51 3.68 4.55
CA VAL A 84 -10.18 4.64 5.62
C VAL A 84 -10.80 4.21 6.96
N ALA A 85 -12.04 3.72 6.94
CA ALA A 85 -12.71 3.20 8.13
C ALA A 85 -12.00 1.95 8.69
N ASP A 86 -11.49 1.06 7.82
CA ASP A 86 -10.69 -0.10 8.23
C ASP A 86 -9.41 0.33 8.96
N VAL A 87 -8.70 1.34 8.44
CA VAL A 87 -7.51 1.90 9.10
C VAL A 87 -7.87 2.46 10.48
N ALA A 88 -8.97 3.22 10.58
CA ALA A 88 -9.44 3.77 11.85
C ALA A 88 -9.84 2.66 12.85
N GLU A 89 -10.52 1.60 12.38
CA GLU A 89 -10.90 0.44 13.19
C GLU A 89 -9.68 -0.25 13.78
N VAL A 90 -8.65 -0.50 12.96
CA VAL A 90 -7.41 -1.13 13.44
C VAL A 90 -6.68 -0.23 14.43
N ILE A 91 -6.53 1.06 14.14
CA ILE A 91 -5.86 2.02 15.04
C ILE A 91 -6.53 2.04 16.41
N ALA A 92 -7.86 1.94 16.48
CA ALA A 92 -8.59 1.91 17.75
C ALA A 92 -8.27 0.67 18.62
N THR A 93 -7.72 -0.39 18.04
CA THR A 93 -7.30 -1.60 18.77
C THR A 93 -5.84 -1.57 19.22
N LEU A 94 -5.03 -0.63 18.71
CA LEU A 94 -3.61 -0.54 19.02
C LEU A 94 -3.37 0.14 20.37
N PRO A 95 -2.24 -0.16 21.04
CA PRO A 95 -1.93 0.38 22.36
C PRO A 95 -1.71 1.90 22.38
N SER A 96 -1.36 2.48 21.22
CA SER A 96 -1.17 3.92 21.02
C SER A 96 -1.31 4.26 19.54
N PRO A 97 -1.53 5.55 19.17
CA PRO A 97 -1.57 5.96 17.77
C PRO A 97 -0.29 5.57 17.03
N PRO A 98 -0.39 4.86 15.89
CA PRO A 98 0.77 4.40 15.14
C PRO A 98 1.34 5.48 14.21
N ALA A 99 2.62 5.36 13.84
CA ALA A 99 3.09 5.92 12.59
C ALA A 99 2.52 5.09 11.41
N LEU A 100 2.07 5.77 10.37
CA LEU A 100 1.37 5.15 9.23
C LEU A 100 2.31 5.02 8.04
N ILE A 101 2.41 3.83 7.48
CA ILE A 101 3.17 3.55 6.27
C ILE A 101 2.21 3.05 5.19
N GLY A 102 1.97 3.85 4.17
CA GLY A 102 1.05 3.51 3.07
C GLY A 102 1.78 3.35 1.74
N HIS A 103 1.54 2.25 1.04
CA HIS A 103 2.07 1.99 -0.29
C HIS A 103 0.98 2.15 -1.35
N SER A 104 1.26 2.83 -2.46
CA SER A 104 0.37 2.93 -3.63
C SER A 104 -1.03 3.42 -3.22
N MET A 105 -2.10 2.64 -3.46
CA MET A 105 -3.46 2.89 -2.97
C MET A 105 -3.49 3.11 -1.44
N GLY A 106 -2.77 2.29 -0.67
CA GLY A 106 -2.69 2.43 0.78
C GLY A 106 -2.12 3.78 1.21
N GLY A 107 -1.22 4.36 0.42
CA GLY A 107 -0.74 5.72 0.62
C GLY A 107 -1.86 6.76 0.44
N MET A 108 -2.75 6.60 -0.54
CA MET A 108 -3.92 7.47 -0.69
C MET A 108 -4.93 7.27 0.46
N VAL A 109 -5.13 6.03 0.91
CA VAL A 109 -5.97 5.74 2.09
C VAL A 109 -5.44 6.47 3.33
N VAL A 110 -4.12 6.43 3.55
CA VAL A 110 -3.47 7.17 4.65
C VAL A 110 -3.65 8.67 4.50
N GLN A 111 -3.48 9.24 3.30
CA GLN A 111 -3.72 10.66 3.04
C GLN A 111 -5.17 11.06 3.39
N LYS A 112 -6.16 10.24 3.05
CA LYS A 112 -7.56 10.48 3.42
C LYS A 112 -7.82 10.29 4.91
N TYR A 113 -7.18 9.32 5.55
CA TYR A 113 -7.29 9.15 7.00
C TYR A 113 -6.85 10.41 7.75
N LEU A 114 -5.82 11.10 7.28
CA LEU A 114 -5.36 12.36 7.86
C LEU A 114 -6.40 13.50 7.81
N GLU A 115 -7.45 13.41 6.97
CA GLU A 115 -8.56 14.36 7.01
C GLU A 115 -9.42 14.19 8.29
N GLN A 116 -9.35 13.05 8.96
CA GLN A 116 -10.19 12.68 10.11
C GLN A 116 -9.41 12.66 11.43
N ALA A 117 -8.14 12.25 11.41
CA ALA A 117 -7.32 12.09 12.62
C ALA A 117 -5.83 12.33 12.34
N ALA A 118 -5.11 12.69 13.39
CA ALA A 118 -3.66 12.86 13.35
C ALA A 118 -2.92 11.52 13.45
N SER A 119 -1.67 11.50 12.96
CA SER A 119 -0.71 10.42 13.17
C SER A 119 0.62 11.00 13.62
N PRO A 120 1.40 10.30 14.48
CA PRO A 120 2.72 10.75 14.91
C PRO A 120 3.69 11.02 13.75
N ALA A 121 3.63 10.18 12.71
CA ALA A 121 4.39 10.33 11.48
C ALA A 121 3.72 9.54 10.35
N VAL A 122 4.02 9.92 9.11
CA VAL A 122 3.48 9.28 7.91
C VAL A 122 4.60 9.00 6.91
N VAL A 123 4.62 7.78 6.36
CA VAL A 123 5.46 7.41 5.21
C VAL A 123 4.54 7.09 4.03
N LEU A 124 4.71 7.83 2.94
CA LEU A 124 4.03 7.57 1.67
C LEU A 124 5.03 6.94 0.70
N MET A 125 4.86 5.67 0.39
CA MET A 125 5.78 4.88 -0.42
C MET A 125 5.15 4.57 -1.78
N ALA A 126 5.69 5.10 -2.87
CA ALA A 126 5.12 5.01 -4.22
C ALA A 126 3.60 5.29 -4.21
N SER A 127 3.18 6.26 -3.42
CA SER A 127 1.78 6.54 -3.12
C SER A 127 1.06 7.18 -4.31
N VAL A 128 -0.18 6.74 -4.57
CA VAL A 128 -1.07 7.47 -5.47
C VAL A 128 -1.15 8.93 -5.00
N PRO A 129 -0.93 9.91 -5.90
CA PRO A 129 -0.91 11.32 -5.54
C PRO A 129 -2.31 11.83 -5.18
N PRO A 130 -2.43 12.91 -4.39
CA PRO A 130 -3.73 13.46 -4.02
C PRO A 130 -4.51 14.01 -5.22
N GLN A 131 -3.88 14.17 -6.38
CA GLN A 131 -4.52 14.54 -7.65
C GLN A 131 -5.14 13.35 -8.39
N GLY A 132 -4.96 12.12 -7.87
CA GLY A 132 -5.52 10.89 -8.43
C GLY A 132 -4.70 10.28 -9.57
N LEU A 133 -5.27 9.23 -10.18
CA LEU A 133 -4.58 8.39 -11.17
C LEU A 133 -4.63 8.90 -12.61
N ILE A 134 -5.37 9.96 -12.93
CA ILE A 134 -5.50 10.45 -14.31
C ILE A 134 -4.13 10.75 -14.93
N GLY A 135 -3.23 11.37 -14.17
CA GLY A 135 -1.88 11.68 -14.64
C GLY A 135 -1.05 10.45 -14.96
N SER A 136 -1.14 9.39 -14.14
CA SER A 136 -0.48 8.11 -14.39
C SER A 136 -1.06 7.42 -15.63
N ALA A 137 -2.39 7.36 -15.75
CA ALA A 137 -3.06 6.74 -16.89
C ALA A 137 -2.71 7.42 -18.23
N LEU A 138 -2.69 8.76 -18.24
CA LEU A 138 -2.27 9.52 -19.41
C LEU A 138 -0.78 9.30 -19.72
N GLY A 139 0.08 9.26 -18.71
CA GLY A 139 1.49 8.92 -18.88
C GLY A 139 1.66 7.55 -19.54
N MET A 140 1.05 6.50 -18.98
CA MET A 140 1.12 5.13 -19.51
C MET A 140 0.58 5.02 -20.94
N LEU A 141 -0.45 5.80 -21.32
CA LEU A 141 -0.98 5.80 -22.67
C LEU A 141 0.10 6.14 -23.72
N PHE A 142 1.05 7.02 -23.38
CA PHE A 142 2.12 7.45 -24.27
C PHE A 142 3.41 6.66 -24.10
N THR A 143 3.72 6.17 -22.90
CA THR A 143 5.00 5.51 -22.60
C THR A 143 4.91 3.98 -22.63
N THR A 144 3.86 3.41 -22.05
CA THR A 144 3.68 1.96 -21.85
C THR A 144 2.23 1.53 -22.11
N PRO A 145 1.70 1.71 -23.35
CA PRO A 145 0.29 1.45 -23.64
C PRO A 145 -0.12 -0.02 -23.41
N HIS A 146 0.81 -0.96 -23.54
CA HIS A 146 0.57 -2.37 -23.24
C HIS A 146 0.29 -2.62 -21.75
N LEU A 147 0.97 -1.91 -20.85
CA LEU A 147 0.69 -1.99 -19.41
C LEU A 147 -0.70 -1.44 -19.08
N LEU A 148 -1.09 -0.33 -19.69
CA LEU A 148 -2.43 0.21 -19.53
C LEU A 148 -3.51 -0.76 -20.02
N PHE A 149 -3.25 -1.46 -21.13
CA PHE A 149 -4.15 -2.49 -21.66
C PHE A 149 -4.26 -3.68 -20.67
N ASP A 150 -3.13 -4.17 -20.15
CA ASP A 150 -3.12 -5.29 -19.20
C ASP A 150 -3.76 -4.90 -17.84
N LEU A 151 -3.58 -3.67 -17.37
CA LEU A 151 -4.31 -3.17 -16.19
C LEU A 151 -5.83 -3.18 -16.41
N ASN A 152 -6.31 -2.72 -17.58
CA ASN A 152 -7.73 -2.81 -17.93
C ASN A 152 -8.21 -4.27 -18.00
N ARG A 153 -7.36 -5.17 -18.51
CA ARG A 153 -7.68 -6.60 -18.56
C ARG A 153 -7.80 -7.21 -17.16
N ILE A 154 -6.90 -6.87 -16.22
CA ILE A 154 -6.98 -7.27 -14.81
C ILE A 154 -8.28 -6.75 -14.18
N MET A 155 -8.62 -5.48 -14.41
CA MET A 155 -9.90 -4.91 -13.94
C MET A 155 -11.11 -5.68 -14.47
N GLY A 156 -11.05 -6.19 -15.70
CA GLY A 156 -12.08 -7.06 -16.29
C GLY A 156 -12.03 -8.53 -15.83
N GLY A 157 -11.22 -8.88 -14.82
CA GLY A 157 -11.08 -10.24 -14.30
C GLY A 157 -10.17 -11.15 -15.12
N GLY A 158 -9.41 -10.61 -16.09
CA GLY A 158 -8.41 -11.34 -16.86
C GLY A 158 -7.05 -11.41 -16.14
N GLU A 159 -6.17 -12.28 -16.64
CA GLU A 159 -4.80 -12.40 -16.12
C GLU A 159 -3.83 -11.56 -16.97
N PRO A 160 -2.92 -10.80 -16.36
CA PRO A 160 -1.85 -10.10 -17.07
C PRO A 160 -0.84 -11.10 -17.64
N SER A 161 -0.02 -10.64 -18.58
CA SER A 161 1.18 -11.40 -18.93
C SER A 161 2.19 -11.35 -17.77
N ILE A 162 3.00 -12.40 -17.64
CA ILE A 162 4.06 -12.43 -16.62
C ILE A 162 5.08 -11.30 -16.85
N ASP A 163 5.32 -10.94 -18.09
CA ASP A 163 6.26 -9.86 -18.44
C ASP A 163 5.68 -8.49 -18.10
N SER A 164 4.40 -8.23 -18.39
CA SER A 164 3.72 -6.99 -17.96
C SER A 164 3.68 -6.86 -16.43
N LEU A 165 3.44 -7.97 -15.71
CA LEU A 165 3.45 -7.96 -14.25
C LEU A 165 4.84 -7.62 -13.70
N ARG A 166 5.90 -8.20 -14.31
CA ARG A 166 7.28 -7.88 -13.96
C ARG A 166 7.59 -6.42 -14.21
N GLU A 167 7.28 -5.91 -15.41
CA GLU A 167 7.56 -4.53 -15.81
C GLU A 167 6.80 -3.51 -14.96
N ALA A 168 5.54 -3.80 -14.61
CA ALA A 168 4.73 -2.90 -13.79
C ALA A 168 5.23 -2.78 -12.35
N LEU A 169 5.74 -3.89 -11.76
CA LEU A 169 6.04 -3.94 -10.33
C LEU A 169 7.53 -3.90 -10.01
N PHE A 170 8.41 -4.41 -10.88
CA PHE A 170 9.83 -4.62 -10.58
C PHE A 170 10.73 -4.07 -11.67
N HIS A 171 11.80 -3.41 -11.27
CA HIS A 171 12.90 -3.04 -12.16
C HIS A 171 14.05 -4.08 -12.09
N GLN A 172 14.35 -4.55 -10.88
CA GLN A 172 15.40 -5.53 -10.65
C GLN A 172 14.96 -6.93 -11.09
N PRO A 173 15.89 -7.79 -11.50
CA PRO A 173 15.56 -9.16 -11.89
C PRO A 173 14.87 -9.93 -10.77
N ILE A 174 13.69 -10.46 -11.07
CA ILE A 174 12.93 -11.38 -10.22
C ILE A 174 12.68 -12.68 -10.98
N SER A 175 12.80 -13.83 -10.30
CA SER A 175 12.51 -15.11 -10.93
C SER A 175 11.03 -15.23 -11.29
N THR A 176 10.75 -15.92 -12.41
CA THR A 176 9.36 -16.17 -12.83
C THR A 176 8.58 -16.96 -11.79
N GLU A 177 9.25 -17.86 -11.05
CA GLU A 177 8.64 -18.63 -9.98
C GLU A 177 8.18 -17.73 -8.82
N LYS A 178 9.04 -16.81 -8.36
CA LYS A 178 8.73 -15.85 -7.30
C LYS A 178 7.61 -14.90 -7.72
N LEU A 179 7.65 -14.43 -8.96
CA LEU A 179 6.61 -13.58 -9.53
C LEU A 179 5.25 -14.29 -9.60
N ARG A 180 5.23 -15.57 -10.00
CA ARG A 180 4.01 -16.40 -9.96
C ARG A 180 3.52 -16.64 -8.53
N GLN A 181 4.42 -16.79 -7.58
CA GLN A 181 4.05 -16.90 -6.16
C GLN A 181 3.33 -15.63 -5.69
N TYR A 182 3.86 -14.45 -5.99
CA TYR A 182 3.23 -13.18 -5.64
C TYR A 182 1.88 -12.99 -6.36
N TRP A 183 1.81 -13.34 -7.64
CA TRP A 183 0.55 -13.30 -8.38
C TRP A 183 -0.54 -14.19 -7.77
N LYS A 184 -0.19 -15.40 -7.34
CA LYS A 184 -1.13 -16.31 -6.67
C LYS A 184 -1.67 -15.77 -5.34
N GLN A 185 -0.92 -14.94 -4.67
CA GLN A 185 -1.34 -14.28 -3.43
C GLN A 185 -2.09 -12.96 -3.70
N SER A 186 -1.97 -12.45 -4.93
CA SER A 186 -2.72 -11.26 -5.38
C SER A 186 -4.19 -11.60 -5.60
N GLN A 187 -5.01 -10.58 -5.67
CA GLN A 187 -6.46 -10.72 -5.73
C GLN A 187 -7.09 -9.55 -6.48
N PRO A 188 -8.36 -9.62 -6.90
CA PRO A 188 -9.07 -8.48 -7.48
C PRO A 188 -9.13 -7.28 -6.55
N GLU A 189 -9.27 -6.08 -7.13
CA GLU A 189 -9.49 -4.82 -6.43
C GLU A 189 -10.89 -4.29 -6.70
N SER A 190 -11.42 -3.49 -5.79
CA SER A 190 -12.70 -2.81 -5.95
C SER A 190 -12.69 -1.83 -7.13
N HIS A 191 -13.61 -2.02 -8.07
CA HIS A 191 -13.83 -1.06 -9.16
C HIS A 191 -14.22 0.32 -8.61
N ARG A 192 -15.03 0.36 -7.55
CA ARG A 192 -15.42 1.62 -6.90
C ARG A 192 -14.20 2.34 -6.32
N ALA A 193 -13.31 1.64 -5.60
CA ALA A 193 -12.10 2.24 -5.05
C ALA A 193 -11.17 2.76 -6.15
N LEU A 194 -11.03 2.03 -7.27
CA LEU A 194 -10.24 2.47 -8.43
C LEU A 194 -10.81 3.77 -9.02
N TRP A 195 -12.12 3.89 -9.16
CA TRP A 195 -12.77 5.13 -9.61
C TRP A 195 -12.63 6.26 -8.60
N ASP A 196 -12.75 5.96 -7.30
CA ASP A 196 -12.54 6.93 -6.23
C ASP A 196 -11.12 7.51 -6.30
N MET A 197 -10.09 6.66 -6.48
CA MET A 197 -8.68 7.07 -6.65
C MET A 197 -8.43 7.86 -7.93
N THR A 198 -9.25 7.67 -8.96
CA THR A 198 -9.05 8.35 -10.23
C THR A 198 -9.55 9.78 -10.18
N PHE A 199 -10.75 10.03 -9.63
CA PHE A 199 -11.35 11.36 -9.60
C PHE A 199 -12.56 11.58 -8.67
N TYR A 200 -13.20 10.52 -8.13
CA TYR A 200 -14.45 10.76 -7.37
C TYR A 200 -14.23 11.09 -5.90
N ASN A 201 -13.20 10.52 -5.26
CA ASN A 201 -13.01 10.64 -3.82
C ASN A 201 -11.53 10.90 -3.46
N LEU A 202 -10.99 11.97 -4.04
CA LEU A 202 -9.59 12.35 -3.85
C LEU A 202 -9.34 12.94 -2.45
N PRO A 203 -8.14 12.80 -1.90
CA PRO A 203 -7.71 13.46 -0.68
C PRO A 203 -7.86 15.00 -0.79
N ARG A 204 -8.16 15.63 0.34
CA ARG A 204 -8.24 17.09 0.49
C ARG A 204 -7.12 17.57 1.41
N PRO A 205 -5.91 17.84 0.90
CA PRO A 205 -4.73 18.17 1.72
C PRO A 205 -4.94 19.35 2.67
N ALA A 206 -5.79 20.34 2.27
CA ALA A 206 -6.13 21.46 3.12
C ALA A 206 -6.91 21.08 4.40
N LYS A 207 -7.51 19.89 4.44
CA LYS A 207 -8.22 19.34 5.61
C LYS A 207 -7.37 18.35 6.42
N ALA A 208 -6.23 17.93 5.86
CA ALA A 208 -5.39 16.94 6.51
C ALA A 208 -4.75 17.49 7.79
N HIS A 209 -4.77 16.70 8.86
CA HIS A 209 -3.97 16.97 10.04
C HIS A 209 -2.49 16.97 9.67
N LYS A 210 -1.75 17.96 10.18
CA LYS A 210 -0.31 18.05 9.95
C LYS A 210 0.41 16.94 10.69
N ALA A 211 1.28 16.23 9.98
CA ALA A 211 2.18 15.23 10.50
C ALA A 211 3.54 15.36 9.81
N PRO A 212 4.65 14.97 10.45
CA PRO A 212 5.89 14.73 9.74
C PRO A 212 5.65 13.71 8.61
N MET A 213 6.15 14.00 7.40
CA MET A 213 5.95 13.11 6.24
C MET A 213 7.27 12.77 5.56
N LEU A 214 7.49 11.48 5.34
CA LEU A 214 8.51 10.95 4.43
C LEU A 214 7.81 10.47 3.16
N ILE A 215 8.24 11.01 1.99
CA ILE A 215 7.63 10.68 0.71
C ILE A 215 8.67 10.01 -0.16
N LEU A 216 8.45 8.73 -0.43
CA LEU A 216 9.38 7.85 -1.14
C LEU A 216 8.80 7.45 -2.49
N GLY A 217 9.66 7.36 -3.49
CA GLY A 217 9.33 6.82 -4.80
C GLY A 217 10.45 5.97 -5.36
N ALA A 218 10.20 5.34 -6.50
CA ALA A 218 11.15 4.50 -7.22
C ALA A 218 11.41 5.06 -8.62
N GLU A 219 12.67 5.01 -9.05
CA GLU A 219 13.11 5.62 -10.31
C GLU A 219 12.41 5.03 -11.53
N TYR A 220 12.17 3.71 -11.51
CA TYR A 220 11.59 2.96 -12.61
C TYR A 220 10.14 2.53 -12.34
N ASP A 221 9.45 3.24 -11.45
CA ASP A 221 8.03 3.00 -11.19
C ASP A 221 7.18 3.37 -12.40
N GLN A 222 6.51 2.37 -13.00
CA GLN A 222 5.64 2.55 -14.15
C GLN A 222 4.21 2.95 -13.75
N LEU A 223 3.79 2.69 -12.51
CA LEU A 223 2.45 2.95 -12.01
C LEU A 223 2.32 4.32 -11.35
N VAL A 224 3.31 4.67 -10.52
CA VAL A 224 3.43 5.99 -9.86
C VAL A 224 4.83 6.55 -10.14
N PRO A 225 5.07 7.06 -11.36
CA PRO A 225 6.40 7.53 -11.75
C PRO A 225 6.88 8.71 -10.90
N PRO A 226 8.20 9.01 -10.89
CA PRO A 226 8.80 10.03 -10.02
C PRO A 226 8.11 11.39 -10.05
N ASN A 227 7.64 11.85 -11.21
CA ASN A 227 6.92 13.13 -11.33
C ASN A 227 5.65 13.19 -10.45
N GLN A 228 4.98 12.05 -10.24
CA GLN A 228 3.80 11.95 -9.37
C GLN A 228 4.19 11.97 -7.88
N VAL A 229 5.35 11.38 -7.56
CA VAL A 229 5.94 11.47 -6.22
C VAL A 229 6.29 12.92 -5.88
N TYR A 230 6.90 13.66 -6.84
CA TYR A 230 7.14 15.10 -6.70
C TYR A 230 5.86 15.90 -6.52
N MET A 231 4.78 15.55 -7.24
CA MET A 231 3.47 16.20 -7.08
C MET A 231 2.93 16.02 -5.65
N THR A 232 3.00 14.80 -5.13
CA THR A 232 2.60 14.49 -3.74
C THR A 232 3.44 15.30 -2.75
N ALA A 233 4.74 15.29 -2.90
CA ALA A 233 5.66 16.00 -2.02
C ALA A 233 5.41 17.51 -2.02
N ASN A 234 5.25 18.11 -3.19
CA ASN A 234 4.92 19.54 -3.32
C ASN A 234 3.60 19.89 -2.64
N THR A 235 2.59 19.00 -2.74
CA THR A 235 1.27 19.23 -2.14
C THR A 235 1.35 19.27 -0.61
N TYR A 236 2.19 18.44 0.00
CA TYR A 236 2.36 18.39 1.47
C TYR A 236 3.54 19.22 1.99
N GLY A 237 4.28 19.92 1.12
CA GLY A 237 5.44 20.73 1.52
C GLY A 237 6.62 19.88 2.01
N ALA A 238 6.73 18.64 1.55
CA ALA A 238 7.81 17.72 1.88
C ALA A 238 8.84 17.61 0.75
N LYS A 239 10.00 16.99 1.05
CA LYS A 239 10.98 16.64 0.02
C LYS A 239 10.79 15.16 -0.37
N PRO A 240 10.67 14.84 -1.67
CA PRO A 240 10.61 13.45 -2.10
C PRO A 240 12.01 12.84 -2.12
N GLU A 241 12.08 11.55 -1.84
CA GLU A 241 13.29 10.74 -2.00
C GLU A 241 13.00 9.64 -3.03
N ILE A 242 13.83 9.54 -4.07
CA ILE A 242 13.66 8.58 -5.16
C ILE A 242 14.74 7.51 -5.05
N PHE A 243 14.35 6.26 -4.89
CA PHE A 243 15.26 5.12 -4.86
C PHE A 243 15.65 4.73 -6.28
N VAL A 244 16.96 4.82 -6.55
CA VAL A 244 17.55 4.50 -7.84
C VAL A 244 17.52 2.99 -8.07
N GLY A 245 17.22 2.56 -9.30
CA GLY A 245 17.22 1.17 -9.68
C GLY A 245 16.07 0.34 -9.11
N MET A 246 14.98 0.98 -8.67
CA MET A 246 13.79 0.32 -8.13
C MET A 246 12.55 0.57 -8.98
N GLY A 247 11.61 -0.40 -8.95
CA GLY A 247 10.26 -0.31 -9.48
C GLY A 247 9.20 -0.09 -8.40
N HIS A 248 7.92 -0.27 -8.76
CA HIS A 248 6.77 0.02 -7.88
C HIS A 248 6.74 -0.84 -6.61
N GLY A 249 7.11 -2.12 -6.72
CA GLY A 249 7.03 -3.08 -5.62
C GLY A 249 8.14 -2.97 -4.58
N MET A 250 8.47 -1.76 -4.14
CA MET A 250 9.62 -1.39 -3.31
C MET A 250 9.86 -2.31 -2.10
N MET A 251 8.79 -2.84 -1.47
CA MET A 251 8.88 -3.74 -0.31
C MET A 251 9.17 -5.19 -0.68
N LEU A 252 9.02 -5.56 -1.95
CA LEU A 252 9.21 -6.93 -2.47
C LEU A 252 10.40 -7.05 -3.41
N GLU A 253 11.00 -5.93 -3.83
CA GLU A 253 12.08 -5.87 -4.80
C GLU A 253 13.45 -6.07 -4.13
N ARG A 254 14.43 -6.49 -4.90
CA ARG A 254 15.83 -6.54 -4.42
C ARG A 254 16.25 -5.14 -3.95
N GLY A 255 16.88 -5.05 -2.80
CA GLY A 255 17.29 -3.78 -2.19
C GLY A 255 16.19 -3.15 -1.31
N TRP A 256 15.10 -3.86 -1.04
CA TRP A 256 14.06 -3.44 -0.09
C TRP A 256 14.63 -3.03 1.27
N GLU A 257 15.77 -3.62 1.69
CA GLU A 257 16.45 -3.30 2.95
C GLU A 257 16.85 -1.84 3.02
N THR A 258 17.27 -1.24 1.90
CA THR A 258 17.66 0.17 1.87
C THR A 258 16.45 1.09 2.09
N VAL A 259 15.29 0.69 1.58
CA VAL A 259 14.03 1.42 1.83
C VAL A 259 13.62 1.29 3.29
N ALA A 260 13.64 0.07 3.84
CA ALA A 260 13.30 -0.19 5.23
C ALA A 260 14.24 0.57 6.19
N ALA A 261 15.55 0.51 5.96
CA ALA A 261 16.55 1.22 6.77
C ALA A 261 16.35 2.75 6.71
N ARG A 262 16.02 3.31 5.54
CA ARG A 262 15.73 4.74 5.40
C ARG A 262 14.50 5.18 6.18
N ILE A 263 13.45 4.36 6.16
CA ILE A 263 12.22 4.60 6.96
C ILE A 263 12.55 4.57 8.45
N ASP A 264 13.28 3.56 8.90
CA ASP A 264 13.69 3.39 10.30
C ASP A 264 14.51 4.59 10.79
N GLU A 265 15.56 4.96 10.06
CA GLU A 265 16.38 6.13 10.35
C GLU A 265 15.55 7.42 10.46
N TRP A 266 14.61 7.60 9.52
CA TRP A 266 13.78 8.80 9.52
C TRP A 266 12.79 8.82 10.70
N LEU A 267 12.15 7.69 11.03
CA LEU A 267 11.25 7.57 12.18
C LEU A 267 11.99 7.84 13.50
N ALA A 268 13.19 7.25 13.66
CA ALA A 268 14.04 7.52 14.82
C ALA A 268 14.43 9.01 14.92
N ALA A 269 14.69 9.67 13.82
CA ALA A 269 14.98 11.12 13.78
C ALA A 269 13.76 11.99 14.14
N GLN A 270 12.52 11.46 14.04
CA GLN A 270 11.32 12.11 14.58
C GLN A 270 11.14 11.91 16.07
N GLY A 271 12.00 11.14 16.74
CA GLY A 271 11.91 10.82 18.18
C GLY A 271 10.88 9.75 18.52
N LEU A 272 10.56 8.89 17.57
CA LEU A 272 9.57 7.82 17.71
C LEU A 272 10.20 6.50 18.13
#